data_4797e426f25fec1d3004ee25c5196bff
#
_entry.id   4797e426f25fec1d3004ee25c5196bff
#
_cell.length_a   1.000
_cell.length_b   1.000
_cell.length_c   1.000
_cell.angle_alpha   90.00
_cell.angle_beta   90.00
_cell.angle_gamma   90.00
#
_symmetry.space_group_name_H-M   'P 1'
#
loop_
_entity.id
_entity.type
_entity.pdbx_description
1 polymer ?
#
loop_
_entity_poly.entity_id
_entity_poly.type
_entity_poly.pdbx_seq_one_letter_code
_entity_poly.pdbx_strand_id
1 'polypeptide(L)'
;MKLFNVLAVTLTLVGAQAATAGPVGIYDVVGANPGDGTAYEGAVAIKENGATYTVLWKIGEEEYIGTAIGAANLKGSTIFGEAGENDTALAVSYRSGESFGLALFVEQENGHWNGIWTYAGSDSIGSETWTPQ
;
A
#
# COMPACT_ATOMS: atom_id res chain seq x y z
N MET A 1 -3.45 -21.80 9.43
CA MET A 1 -3.01 -21.55 9.73
C MET A 1 -2.53 -21.50 10.53
N LYS A 2 -2.27 -21.72 10.94
CA LYS A 2 -1.85 -21.53 11.72
C LYS A 2 -0.86 -21.52 11.92
N LEU A 3 -0.21 -21.68 11.82
CA LEU A 3 0.69 -21.53 12.12
C LEU A 3 1.28 -20.84 12.10
N PHE A 4 1.36 -20.50 11.87
CA PHE A 4 1.92 -19.64 11.93
C PHE A 4 2.32 -19.06 12.64
N ASN A 5 2.19 -19.13 13.10
CA ASN A 5 2.41 -18.49 13.83
C ASN A 5 3.26 -18.39 14.34
N VAL A 6 3.73 -18.81 14.33
CA VAL A 6 4.45 -18.60 14.86
C VAL A 6 5.29 -18.15 14.70
N LEU A 7 5.37 -18.00 14.31
CA LEU A 7 6.09 -17.53 14.20
C LEU A 7 6.39 -16.71 14.41
N ALA A 8 6.26 -16.57 14.49
CA ALA A 8 6.47 -15.75 14.77
C ALA A 8 7.00 -15.29 15.30
N VAL A 9 7.22 -15.43 15.54
CA VAL A 9 7.61 -14.93 16.09
C VAL A 9 8.50 -14.69 16.30
N THR A 10 8.89 -14.74 16.12
CA THR A 10 9.66 -14.49 16.28
C THR A 10 10.28 -13.91 16.04
N LEU A 11 10.40 -13.77 15.74
CA LEU A 11 10.87 -13.15 15.48
C LEU A 11 11.21 -12.40 15.77
N THR A 12 11.37 -12.18 16.06
CA THR A 12 11.56 -11.38 16.36
C THR A 12 12.15 -10.87 16.70
N LEU A 13 12.62 -10.73 16.76
CA LEU A 13 13.09 -10.21 17.01
C LEU A 13 13.57 -9.67 16.89
N VAL A 14 13.81 -9.53 16.66
CA VAL A 14 14.20 -8.88 16.42
C VAL A 14 14.05 -8.03 16.27
N GLY A 15 13.95 -7.69 16.29
CA GLY A 15 13.84 -6.78 16.18
C GLY A 15 13.88 -5.96 15.85
N ALA A 16 14.12 -5.73 15.78
CA ALA A 16 14.07 -4.80 15.58
C ALA A 16 14.23 -4.14 14.57
N GLN A 17 14.53 -4.20 14.07
CA GLN A 17 14.73 -3.66 13.08
C GLN A 17 14.07 -3.32 12.24
N ALA A 18 13.74 -3.32 12.47
CA ALA A 18 13.22 -3.09 11.68
C ALA A 18 13.03 -2.47 10.75
N ALA A 19 13.34 -2.47 10.49
CA ALA A 19 13.39 -1.75 9.56
C ALA A 19 12.43 -1.77 8.64
N THR A 20 12.34 -0.98 7.89
CA THR A 20 11.46 -0.96 6.98
C THR A 20 11.88 -1.67 5.85
N ALA A 21 11.10 -2.41 5.27
CA ALA A 21 11.39 -3.19 4.14
C ALA A 21 10.64 -2.70 2.93
N GLY A 22 10.38 -1.43 2.85
CA GLY A 22 9.62 -0.86 1.76
C GLY A 22 8.16 -1.21 1.85
N PRO A 23 7.45 -1.26 0.72
CA PRO A 23 6.00 -1.41 0.75
C PRO A 23 5.49 -2.85 0.83
N VAL A 24 6.35 -3.85 0.64
CA VAL A 24 5.90 -5.25 0.62
C VAL A 24 5.32 -5.64 1.97
N GLY A 25 4.11 -6.21 1.98
CA GLY A 25 3.49 -6.65 3.21
C GLY A 25 1.98 -6.66 3.11
N ILE A 26 1.35 -6.88 4.27
CA ILE A 26 -0.11 -6.88 4.40
C ILE A 26 -0.46 -5.80 5.43
N TYR A 27 -1.47 -5.02 5.11
CA TYR A 27 -1.83 -3.85 5.91
C TYR A 27 -3.33 -3.81 6.12
N ASP A 28 -3.73 -3.23 7.24
CA ASP A 28 -5.12 -2.83 7.45
C ASP A 28 -5.33 -1.50 6.75
N VAL A 29 -6.50 -1.33 6.15
CA VAL A 29 -6.84 -0.15 5.37
C VAL A 29 -7.98 0.60 6.02
N VAL A 30 -7.81 1.90 6.16
CA VAL A 30 -8.89 2.81 6.54
C VAL A 30 -8.86 3.96 5.55
N GLY A 31 -10.00 4.27 4.97
CA GLY A 31 -10.02 5.32 3.96
C GLY A 31 -11.32 6.10 3.94
N ALA A 32 -11.34 7.08 3.04
CA ALA A 32 -12.51 7.92 2.81
C ALA A 32 -12.68 8.09 1.31
N ASN A 33 -13.90 7.92 0.84
CA ASN A 33 -14.22 8.00 -0.59
C ASN A 33 -14.14 9.45 -1.08
N PRO A 34 -13.75 9.62 -2.36
CA PRO A 34 -13.79 10.96 -2.96
C PRO A 34 -15.21 11.52 -2.93
N GLY A 35 -15.29 12.83 -2.77
CA GLY A 35 -16.56 13.52 -2.81
C GLY A 35 -17.22 13.59 -1.44
N ASP A 36 -18.01 12.59 -1.09
CA ASP A 36 -18.79 12.65 0.15
C ASP A 36 -17.98 12.28 1.40
N GLY A 37 -16.78 11.72 1.24
CA GLY A 37 -15.93 11.37 2.38
C GLY A 37 -16.41 10.16 3.15
N THR A 38 -17.29 9.33 2.58
CA THR A 38 -17.78 8.13 3.26
C THR A 38 -16.61 7.23 3.63
N ALA A 39 -16.55 6.82 4.89
CA ALA A 39 -15.46 6.00 5.41
C ALA A 39 -15.59 4.54 4.98
N TYR A 40 -14.46 3.87 4.82
CA TYR A 40 -14.42 2.43 4.54
C TYR A 40 -13.20 1.81 5.19
N GLU A 41 -13.23 0.48 5.32
CA GLU A 41 -12.13 -0.29 5.90
C GLU A 41 -11.91 -1.53 5.07
N GLY A 42 -10.72 -2.10 5.20
CA GLY A 42 -10.39 -3.34 4.55
C GLY A 42 -8.95 -3.74 4.78
N ALA A 43 -8.38 -4.42 3.81
CA ALA A 43 -7.00 -4.87 3.87
C ALA A 43 -6.37 -4.74 2.49
N VAL A 44 -5.04 -4.62 2.46
CA VAL A 44 -4.28 -4.56 1.21
C VAL A 44 -3.04 -5.41 1.35
N ALA A 45 -2.69 -6.11 0.29
CA ALA A 45 -1.46 -6.89 0.23
C ALA A 45 -0.62 -6.37 -0.93
N ILE A 46 0.68 -6.20 -0.68
CA ILE A 46 1.60 -5.67 -1.68
C ILE A 46 2.73 -6.67 -1.86
N LYS A 47 2.99 -7.04 -3.10
CA LYS A 47 4.05 -7.96 -3.46
C LYS A 47 4.89 -7.39 -4.57
N GLU A 48 6.17 -7.74 -4.59
CA GLU A 48 7.00 -7.43 -5.74
C GLU A 48 6.62 -8.34 -6.90
N ASN A 49 6.68 -7.77 -8.09
CA ASN A 49 6.44 -8.49 -9.33
C ASN A 49 7.51 -8.03 -10.32
N GLY A 50 8.70 -8.63 -10.23
CA GLY A 50 9.84 -8.16 -10.99
C GLY A 50 10.20 -6.74 -10.57
N ALA A 51 10.21 -5.82 -11.51
CA ALA A 51 10.55 -4.43 -11.26
C ALA A 51 9.37 -3.58 -10.77
N THR A 52 8.19 -4.19 -10.66
CA THR A 52 6.97 -3.48 -10.25
C THR A 52 6.40 -4.12 -8.99
N TYR A 53 5.23 -3.64 -8.59
CA TYR A 53 4.48 -4.24 -7.47
C TYR A 53 3.09 -4.61 -7.94
N THR A 54 2.55 -5.67 -7.35
CA THR A 54 1.13 -6.00 -7.44
C THR A 54 0.48 -5.61 -6.13
N VAL A 55 -0.65 -4.93 -6.21
CA VAL A 55 -1.36 -4.43 -5.04
C VAL A 55 -2.78 -5.00 -5.09
N LEU A 56 -3.18 -5.67 -4.01
CA LEU A 56 -4.49 -6.32 -3.96
C LEU A 56 -5.24 -5.82 -2.75
N TRP A 57 -6.37 -5.17 -2.97
CA TRP A 57 -7.24 -4.71 -1.88
C TRP A 57 -8.45 -5.62 -1.74
N LYS A 58 -8.88 -5.77 -0.50
CA LYS A 58 -10.18 -6.35 -0.20
C LYS A 58 -10.92 -5.37 0.68
N ILE A 59 -11.97 -4.77 0.13
CA ILE A 59 -12.76 -3.74 0.81
C ILE A 59 -14.20 -4.27 0.86
N GLY A 60 -14.62 -4.77 2.01
CA GLY A 60 -15.91 -5.44 2.11
C GLY A 60 -15.91 -6.68 1.24
N GLU A 61 -16.88 -6.77 0.33
CA GLU A 61 -16.98 -7.91 -0.59
C GLU A 61 -16.23 -7.66 -1.89
N GLU A 62 -15.68 -6.48 -2.08
CA GLU A 62 -15.05 -6.14 -3.36
C GLU A 62 -13.56 -6.31 -3.32
N GLU A 63 -13.01 -6.71 -4.45
CA GLU A 63 -11.58 -6.84 -4.62
C GLU A 63 -11.12 -5.89 -5.70
N TYR A 64 -9.98 -5.25 -5.45
CA TYR A 64 -9.36 -4.34 -6.40
C TYR A 64 -7.97 -4.86 -6.67
N ILE A 65 -7.55 -4.80 -7.92
CA ILE A 65 -6.20 -5.20 -8.28
C ILE A 65 -5.49 -3.99 -8.87
N GLY A 66 -4.26 -3.80 -8.44
CA GLY A 66 -3.45 -2.69 -8.91
C GLY A 66 -2.07 -3.12 -9.32
N THR A 67 -1.45 -2.28 -10.14
CA THR A 67 -0.04 -2.39 -10.45
C THR A 67 0.61 -1.09 -10.00
N ALA A 68 1.82 -1.17 -9.49
CA ALA A 68 2.47 0.01 -8.94
C ALA A 68 3.94 0.05 -9.31
N ILE A 69 4.45 1.28 -9.34
CA ILE A 69 5.89 1.51 -9.44
C ILE A 69 6.28 2.32 -8.20
N GLY A 70 7.52 2.14 -7.77
CA GLY A 70 8.00 2.77 -6.57
C GLY A 70 9.02 3.85 -6.82
N ALA A 71 9.25 4.65 -5.80
CA ALA A 71 10.32 5.64 -5.80
C ALA A 71 10.92 5.69 -4.41
N ALA A 72 12.22 5.85 -4.35
CA ALA A 72 12.95 5.95 -3.09
C ALA A 72 13.41 7.39 -2.88
N ASN A 73 13.40 7.83 -1.63
CA ASN A 73 13.92 9.14 -1.28
C ASN A 73 15.25 8.92 -0.59
N LEU A 74 16.34 9.25 -1.26
CA LEU A 74 17.68 9.07 -0.73
C LEU A 74 18.39 10.42 -0.69
N LYS A 75 18.71 10.85 0.53
CA LYS A 75 19.49 12.07 0.75
C LYS A 75 18.84 13.28 0.07
N GLY A 76 17.51 13.36 0.16
CA GLY A 76 16.78 14.49 -0.38
C GLY A 76 16.48 14.40 -1.87
N SER A 77 16.88 13.32 -2.52
CA SER A 77 16.59 13.12 -3.94
C SER A 77 15.61 11.97 -4.12
N THR A 78 14.74 12.10 -5.09
CA THR A 78 13.80 11.04 -5.44
C THR A 78 14.42 10.21 -6.54
N ILE A 79 14.52 8.91 -6.30
CA ILE A 79 15.13 7.96 -7.23
C ILE A 79 14.05 7.04 -7.75
N PHE A 80 13.90 6.98 -9.06
CA PHE A 80 12.97 6.07 -9.73
C PHE A 80 13.73 4.83 -10.17
N GLY A 81 13.13 3.67 -10.02
CA GLY A 81 13.78 2.43 -10.45
C GLY A 81 12.95 1.21 -10.15
N GLU A 82 13.62 0.08 -10.14
CA GLU A 82 12.95 -1.19 -9.89
C GLU A 82 12.48 -1.27 -8.44
N ALA A 83 11.46 -2.08 -8.23
CA ALA A 83 10.90 -2.31 -6.90
C ALA A 83 12.00 -2.73 -5.93
N GLY A 84 11.96 -2.18 -4.72
CA GLY A 84 12.96 -2.50 -3.72
C GLY A 84 12.58 -1.99 -2.34
N GLU A 85 13.33 -2.46 -1.35
CA GLU A 85 13.02 -2.17 0.04
C GLU A 85 13.25 -0.72 0.42
N ASN A 86 13.91 0.04 -0.43
CA ASN A 86 14.13 1.47 -0.16
C ASN A 86 13.03 2.35 -0.72
N ASP A 87 12.02 1.78 -1.36
CA ASP A 87 10.92 2.58 -1.88
C ASP A 87 10.10 3.18 -0.75
N THR A 88 9.85 4.47 -0.84
CA THR A 88 9.09 5.22 0.14
C THR A 88 7.86 5.87 -0.47
N ALA A 89 7.63 5.66 -1.75
CA ALA A 89 6.45 6.18 -2.44
C ALA A 89 6.02 5.18 -3.49
N LEU A 90 4.71 5.14 -3.75
CA LEU A 90 4.11 4.27 -4.75
C LEU A 90 3.14 5.05 -5.59
N ALA A 91 3.21 4.85 -6.90
CA ALA A 91 2.16 5.30 -7.81
C ALA A 91 1.42 4.04 -8.26
N VAL A 92 0.12 4.01 -8.05
CA VAL A 92 -0.68 2.81 -8.25
C VAL A 92 -1.81 3.09 -9.21
N SER A 93 -1.99 2.22 -10.19
CA SER A 93 -3.17 2.20 -11.02
C SER A 93 -3.97 0.96 -10.62
N TYR A 94 -5.27 1.09 -10.41
CA TYR A 94 -6.07 -0.03 -9.92
C TYR A 94 -7.37 -0.15 -10.69
N ARG A 95 -7.97 -1.32 -10.59
CA ARG A 95 -9.28 -1.55 -11.20
C ARG A 95 -10.06 -2.59 -10.42
N SER A 96 -11.39 -2.51 -10.57
CA SER A 96 -12.32 -3.54 -10.11
C SER A 96 -13.48 -3.51 -11.08
N GLY A 97 -13.64 -4.60 -11.85
CA GLY A 97 -14.63 -4.61 -12.92
C GLY A 97 -14.30 -3.52 -13.94
N GLU A 98 -15.25 -2.63 -14.17
CA GLU A 98 -15.06 -1.52 -15.10
C GLU A 98 -14.60 -0.24 -14.41
N SER A 99 -14.54 -0.24 -13.08
CA SER A 99 -14.04 0.91 -12.33
C SER A 99 -12.51 0.87 -12.33
N PHE A 100 -11.91 2.02 -12.52
CA PHE A 100 -10.45 2.13 -12.47
C PHE A 100 -10.06 3.52 -11.99
N GLY A 101 -8.85 3.61 -11.48
CA GLY A 101 -8.35 4.87 -10.98
C GLY A 101 -6.88 4.80 -10.65
N LEU A 102 -6.42 5.78 -9.91
CA LEU A 102 -5.02 5.84 -9.52
C LEU A 102 -4.88 6.37 -8.11
N ALA A 103 -3.74 6.07 -7.51
CA ALA A 103 -3.45 6.46 -6.15
C ALA A 103 -1.97 6.74 -6.00
N LEU A 104 -1.66 7.61 -5.06
CA LEU A 104 -0.29 7.90 -4.66
C LEU A 104 -0.18 7.65 -3.18
N PHE A 105 0.85 6.89 -2.79
CA PHE A 105 1.09 6.57 -1.38
C PHE A 105 2.51 6.95 -1.00
N VAL A 106 2.68 7.43 0.22
CA VAL A 106 3.99 7.80 0.75
C VAL A 106 4.12 7.18 2.14
N GLU A 107 5.27 6.58 2.38
CA GLU A 107 5.57 5.95 3.65
C GLU A 107 5.67 6.99 4.75
N GLN A 108 5.06 6.68 5.88
CA GLN A 108 5.11 7.48 7.08
C GLN A 108 5.95 6.74 8.11
N GLU A 109 6.01 7.26 9.33
CA GLU A 109 6.75 6.62 10.39
C GLU A 109 6.11 5.29 10.76
N ASN A 110 6.90 4.38 11.29
CA ASN A 110 6.45 3.08 11.81
C ASN A 110 5.84 2.18 10.75
N GLY A 111 6.25 2.35 9.49
CA GLY A 111 5.80 1.49 8.41
C GLY A 111 4.39 1.75 7.92
N HIS A 112 3.76 2.82 8.39
CA HIS A 112 2.45 3.24 7.88
C HIS A 112 2.62 3.91 6.53
N TRP A 113 1.56 3.87 5.72
CA TRP A 113 1.54 4.53 4.42
C TRP A 113 0.28 5.38 4.34
N ASN A 114 0.41 6.61 3.89
CA ASN A 114 -0.73 7.48 3.65
C ASN A 114 -0.81 7.76 2.17
N GLY A 115 -2.03 7.82 1.67
CA GLY A 115 -2.23 8.07 0.26
C GLY A 115 -3.48 8.85 -0.06
N ILE A 116 -3.52 9.30 -1.30
CA ILE A 116 -4.72 9.91 -1.88
C ILE A 116 -5.06 9.12 -3.13
N TRP A 117 -6.32 9.14 -3.51
CA TRP A 117 -6.76 8.37 -4.66
C TRP A 117 -7.97 9.02 -5.31
N THR A 118 -8.19 8.64 -6.55
CA THR A 118 -9.37 9.04 -7.30
C THR A 118 -9.70 7.95 -8.29
N TYR A 119 -10.86 8.04 -8.91
CA TYR A 119 -11.27 7.08 -9.93
C TYR A 119 -11.73 7.82 -11.17
N ALA A 120 -11.81 7.09 -12.28
CA ALA A 120 -12.17 7.69 -13.57
C ALA A 120 -13.53 8.34 -13.50
N GLY A 121 -13.60 9.60 -13.92
CA GLY A 121 -14.84 10.34 -13.91
C GLY A 121 -15.05 11.21 -12.69
N SER A 122 -14.24 11.04 -11.63
CA SER A 122 -14.38 11.85 -10.43
C SER A 122 -13.52 13.11 -10.54
N ASP A 123 -14.01 14.20 -9.96
CA ASP A 123 -13.25 15.45 -9.87
C ASP A 123 -12.77 15.69 -8.44
N SER A 124 -12.84 14.65 -7.59
CA SER A 124 -12.51 14.76 -6.17
C SER A 124 -11.48 13.71 -5.81
N ILE A 125 -10.83 13.89 -4.66
CA ILE A 125 -9.87 12.90 -4.17
C ILE A 125 -10.36 12.30 -2.86
N GLY A 126 -10.03 11.03 -2.66
CA GLY A 126 -10.22 10.34 -1.40
C GLY A 126 -8.88 10.16 -0.71
N SER A 127 -8.92 9.56 0.46
CA SER A 127 -7.70 9.31 1.24
C SER A 127 -7.68 7.88 1.72
N GLU A 128 -6.49 7.40 2.06
CA GLU A 128 -6.35 6.03 2.56
C GLU A 128 -5.09 5.94 3.41
N THR A 129 -5.19 5.21 4.51
CA THR A 129 -4.06 4.95 5.39
C THR A 129 -3.90 3.43 5.52
N TRP A 130 -2.69 2.97 5.40
CA TRP A 130 -2.33 1.56 5.58
C TRP A 130 -1.54 1.42 6.86
N THR A 131 -1.95 0.47 7.71
CA THR A 131 -1.28 0.16 8.97
C THR A 131 -0.77 -1.27 8.89
N PRO A 132 0.52 -1.54 9.12
CA PRO A 132 1.05 -2.91 9.03
C PRO A 132 0.30 -3.84 9.97
N GLN A 133 0.00 -5.04 9.49
CA GLN A 133 -0.60 -6.09 10.33
C GLN A 133 0.46 -6.78 11.17
#